data_2566278b4bad2dff42deb4e2d51f3ee3
#
_entry.id   2566278b4bad2dff42deb4e2d51f3ee3
#
_cell.length_a   1.000
_cell.length_b   1.000
_cell.length_c   1.000
_cell.angle_alpha   90.00
_cell.angle_beta   90.00
_cell.angle_gamma   90.00
#
_symmetry.space_group_name_H-M   'P 1'
#
loop_
_entity.id
_entity.type
_entity.pdbx_description
1 polymer ?
#
loop_
_entity_poly.entity_id
_entity_poly.type
_entity_poly.pdbx_seq_one_letter_code
_entity_poly.pdbx_strand_id
1 'polypeptide(L)'
;MSIVELESRIAALAPEPRAAAERIFAVSTTTGTLVAPAEMRPWIEKQFGSVDAVTSQRIVRVTDRVTLEGALFNDLRAKRPMSVPEKSGAEVAETIRSTENDPFCSVATGTPADDFGRIRGALGVTASNVAKYDGYHGVLVFNTHDPLAPMDAAAIADHLATARKWAEAAVLRAPAAPYYFLMWNCLWRAGGSIVHGHMQMTTTGGMHYPKVERLRRAALAYAAEHRRDYFDDLWLVHEAIGLGMTVAGARVFATLTPVKERELVVLGAPGADEGAIAAGISLALGALRSVGVVAHDLALYRSPLAADGADWERFPVLARLVDRGDPGNRTCDIGSMELYAASVIASDPFVVARSLHQPVGR
;
A
#
# COMPACT_ATOMS: atom_id res chain seq x y z
N MET A 1 -7.22 -12.86 -17.84
CA MET A 1 -5.90 -12.98 -17.22
C MET A 1 -6.07 -13.25 -15.74
N SER A 2 -5.36 -14.24 -15.19
CA SER A 2 -5.45 -14.62 -13.78
C SER A 2 -4.09 -15.05 -13.24
N ILE A 3 -3.90 -14.92 -11.93
CA ILE A 3 -2.68 -15.31 -11.20
C ILE A 3 -2.37 -16.82 -11.35
N VAL A 4 -3.39 -17.66 -11.56
CA VAL A 4 -3.20 -19.11 -11.77
C VAL A 4 -2.46 -19.45 -13.07
N GLU A 5 -2.31 -18.47 -13.99
CA GLU A 5 -1.57 -18.60 -15.25
C GLU A 5 -0.14 -18.02 -15.16
N LEU A 6 0.29 -17.55 -13.98
CA LEU A 6 1.52 -16.76 -13.84
C LEU A 6 2.76 -17.50 -14.34
N GLU A 7 2.94 -18.78 -13.99
CA GLU A 7 4.09 -19.58 -14.43
C GLU A 7 4.20 -19.66 -15.96
N SER A 8 3.07 -19.95 -16.62
CA SER A 8 3.03 -20.02 -18.10
C SER A 8 3.25 -18.66 -18.76
N ARG A 9 2.79 -17.58 -18.12
CA ARG A 9 3.02 -16.21 -18.60
C ARG A 9 4.48 -15.81 -18.51
N ILE A 10 5.13 -16.08 -17.38
CA ILE A 10 6.56 -15.83 -17.23
C ILE A 10 7.34 -16.62 -18.28
N ALA A 11 6.99 -17.89 -18.50
CA ALA A 11 7.65 -18.72 -19.51
C ALA A 11 7.48 -18.20 -20.94
N ALA A 12 6.38 -17.47 -21.23
CA ALA A 12 6.08 -16.90 -22.55
C ALA A 12 6.67 -15.49 -22.76
N LEU A 13 7.28 -14.88 -21.75
CA LEU A 13 7.90 -13.56 -21.87
C LEU A 13 9.09 -13.56 -22.83
N ALA A 14 9.38 -12.40 -23.41
CA ALA A 14 10.62 -12.15 -24.12
C ALA A 14 11.84 -12.40 -23.21
N PRO A 15 13.02 -12.68 -23.77
CA PRO A 15 14.19 -13.14 -22.97
C PRO A 15 14.56 -12.23 -21.80
N GLU A 16 14.53 -10.91 -21.99
CA GLU A 16 14.95 -9.96 -20.95
C GLU A 16 13.98 -9.89 -19.76
N PRO A 17 12.67 -9.62 -19.91
CA PRO A 17 11.74 -9.62 -18.78
C PRO A 17 11.58 -11.02 -18.16
N ARG A 18 11.74 -12.10 -18.93
CA ARG A 18 11.76 -13.46 -18.40
C ARG A 18 12.94 -13.68 -17.47
N ALA A 19 14.16 -13.31 -17.88
CA ALA A 19 15.36 -13.43 -17.05
C ALA A 19 15.25 -12.56 -15.77
N ALA A 20 14.65 -11.36 -15.86
CA ALA A 20 14.36 -10.54 -14.69
C ALA A 20 13.37 -11.24 -13.74
N ALA A 21 12.29 -11.82 -14.27
CA ALA A 21 11.31 -12.55 -13.46
C ALA A 21 11.94 -13.78 -12.75
N GLU A 22 12.80 -14.53 -13.44
CA GLU A 22 13.49 -15.69 -12.87
C GLU A 22 14.50 -15.30 -11.77
N ARG A 23 15.12 -14.11 -11.85
CA ARG A 23 16.00 -13.58 -10.79
C ARG A 23 15.18 -13.15 -9.56
N ILE A 24 14.07 -12.45 -9.78
CA ILE A 24 13.31 -11.80 -8.70
C ILE A 24 12.30 -12.76 -8.06
N PHE A 25 11.59 -13.59 -8.83
CA PHE A 25 10.46 -14.34 -8.31
C PHE A 25 10.68 -15.85 -8.27
N ALA A 26 10.33 -16.45 -7.13
CA ALA A 26 10.02 -17.87 -7.04
C ALA A 26 8.50 -18.02 -7.11
N VAL A 27 8.02 -18.70 -8.15
CA VAL A 27 6.60 -19.01 -8.35
C VAL A 27 6.40 -20.50 -8.24
N SER A 28 5.35 -20.91 -7.53
CA SER A 28 4.94 -22.32 -7.46
C SER A 28 3.43 -22.42 -7.34
N THR A 29 2.86 -23.42 -8.01
CA THR A 29 1.44 -23.74 -7.93
C THR A 29 1.25 -25.08 -7.25
N THR A 30 0.35 -25.14 -6.25
CA THR A 30 -0.05 -26.38 -5.57
C THR A 30 -1.54 -26.57 -5.70
N THR A 31 -1.98 -27.85 -5.66
CA THR A 31 -3.39 -28.21 -5.61
C THR A 31 -3.71 -28.73 -4.22
N GLY A 32 -4.53 -27.97 -3.49
CA GLY A 32 -5.12 -28.41 -2.23
C GLY A 32 -6.35 -29.28 -2.52
N THR A 33 -6.42 -30.46 -1.94
CA THR A 33 -7.55 -31.37 -2.13
C THR A 33 -8.21 -31.73 -0.81
N LEU A 34 -9.53 -31.97 -0.84
CA LEU A 34 -10.30 -32.44 0.31
C LEU A 34 -11.45 -33.33 -0.16
N VAL A 35 -12.00 -34.13 0.76
CA VAL A 35 -13.22 -34.90 0.56
C VAL A 35 -14.32 -34.28 1.41
N ALA A 36 -15.37 -33.78 0.76
CA ALA A 36 -16.52 -33.21 1.43
C ALA A 36 -17.56 -34.31 1.74
N PRO A 37 -17.99 -34.48 3.01
CA PRO A 37 -19.14 -35.34 3.35
C PRO A 37 -20.38 -34.93 2.56
N ALA A 38 -21.25 -35.91 2.26
CA ALA A 38 -22.44 -35.64 1.46
C ALA A 38 -23.34 -34.56 2.08
N GLU A 39 -23.42 -34.53 3.40
CA GLU A 39 -24.20 -33.58 4.20
C GLU A 39 -23.68 -32.15 4.11
N MET A 40 -22.38 -31.97 3.84
CA MET A 40 -21.76 -30.62 3.70
C MET A 40 -21.90 -30.04 2.28
N ARG A 41 -22.14 -30.87 1.26
CA ARG A 41 -22.18 -30.42 -0.15
C ARG A 41 -23.17 -29.26 -0.39
N PRO A 42 -24.43 -29.30 0.13
CA PRO A 42 -25.35 -28.19 -0.06
C PRO A 42 -24.87 -26.89 0.58
N TRP A 43 -24.21 -26.96 1.73
CA TRP A 43 -23.63 -25.80 2.37
C TRP A 43 -22.43 -25.25 1.56
N ILE A 44 -21.54 -26.11 1.08
CA ILE A 44 -20.40 -25.73 0.24
C ILE A 44 -20.91 -25.05 -1.03
N GLU A 45 -21.90 -25.62 -1.71
CA GLU A 45 -22.47 -25.02 -2.92
C GLU A 45 -23.04 -23.63 -2.66
N LYS A 46 -23.80 -23.48 -1.57
CA LYS A 46 -24.36 -22.17 -1.16
C LYS A 46 -23.28 -21.15 -0.82
N GLN A 47 -22.23 -21.55 -0.10
CA GLN A 47 -21.19 -20.63 0.41
C GLN A 47 -20.14 -20.28 -0.64
N PHE A 48 -19.71 -21.25 -1.44
CA PHE A 48 -18.60 -21.11 -2.37
C PHE A 48 -19.03 -21.12 -3.85
N GLY A 49 -20.24 -21.58 -4.15
CA GLY A 49 -20.80 -21.65 -5.50
C GLY A 49 -20.42 -22.90 -6.30
N SER A 50 -19.53 -23.76 -5.78
CA SER A 50 -19.12 -25.00 -6.43
C SER A 50 -18.46 -25.94 -5.44
N VAL A 51 -18.94 -27.21 -5.39
CA VAL A 51 -18.29 -28.26 -4.60
C VAL A 51 -16.93 -28.63 -5.21
N ASP A 52 -16.85 -28.73 -6.53
CA ASP A 52 -15.62 -29.12 -7.22
C ASP A 52 -14.50 -28.08 -7.00
N ALA A 53 -14.83 -26.79 -7.04
CA ALA A 53 -13.87 -25.73 -6.76
C ALA A 53 -13.30 -25.81 -5.34
N VAL A 54 -14.08 -26.28 -4.37
CA VAL A 54 -13.62 -26.46 -2.97
C VAL A 54 -12.83 -27.75 -2.81
N THR A 55 -13.25 -28.84 -3.47
CA THR A 55 -12.57 -30.14 -3.35
C THR A 55 -11.22 -30.19 -4.06
N SER A 56 -10.97 -29.29 -5.01
CA SER A 56 -9.70 -29.18 -5.74
C SER A 56 -9.35 -27.71 -5.99
N GLN A 57 -8.51 -27.13 -5.12
CA GLN A 57 -8.17 -25.71 -5.11
C GLN A 57 -6.76 -25.48 -5.65
N ARG A 58 -6.60 -24.58 -6.60
CA ARG A 58 -5.28 -24.12 -7.05
C ARG A 58 -4.81 -22.97 -6.16
N ILE A 59 -3.62 -23.12 -5.59
CA ILE A 59 -2.99 -22.12 -4.74
C ILE A 59 -1.66 -21.71 -5.39
N VAL A 60 -1.54 -20.43 -5.74
CA VAL A 60 -0.31 -19.88 -6.32
C VAL A 60 0.48 -19.19 -5.22
N ARG A 61 1.72 -19.59 -5.03
CA ARG A 61 2.67 -18.96 -4.14
C ARG A 61 3.68 -18.17 -4.96
N VAL A 62 3.85 -16.90 -4.64
CA VAL A 62 4.88 -16.04 -5.19
C VAL A 62 5.75 -15.54 -4.05
N THR A 63 7.06 -15.65 -4.20
CA THR A 63 8.03 -15.10 -3.25
C THR A 63 9.04 -14.27 -4.03
N ASP A 64 9.21 -13.03 -3.65
CA ASP A 64 10.32 -12.20 -4.11
C ASP A 64 11.61 -12.68 -3.42
N ARG A 65 12.56 -13.18 -4.21
CA ARG A 65 13.85 -13.74 -3.72
C ARG A 65 14.75 -12.66 -3.15
N VAL A 66 14.54 -11.40 -3.55
CA VAL A 66 15.38 -10.25 -3.18
C VAL A 66 14.93 -9.68 -1.83
N THR A 67 13.63 -9.42 -1.69
CA THR A 67 13.06 -8.80 -0.49
C THR A 67 12.56 -9.82 0.54
N LEU A 68 12.37 -11.08 0.12
CA LEU A 68 11.72 -12.15 0.87
C LEU A 68 10.26 -11.85 1.25
N GLU A 69 9.62 -10.90 0.56
CA GLU A 69 8.18 -10.72 0.64
C GLU A 69 7.49 -11.84 -0.16
N GLY A 70 6.39 -12.36 0.36
CA GLY A 70 5.69 -13.46 -0.28
C GLY A 70 4.18 -13.42 -0.08
N ALA A 71 3.46 -13.93 -1.08
CA ALA A 71 2.00 -14.03 -1.09
C ALA A 71 1.52 -15.41 -1.50
N LEU A 72 0.43 -15.86 -0.88
CA LEU A 72 -0.32 -17.06 -1.19
C LEU A 72 -1.67 -16.64 -1.77
N PHE A 73 -1.90 -16.91 -3.05
CA PHE A 73 -3.14 -16.56 -3.74
C PHE A 73 -4.12 -17.72 -3.75
N ASN A 74 -5.30 -17.48 -3.16
CA ASN A 74 -6.43 -18.40 -3.20
C ASN A 74 -7.74 -17.58 -3.14
N ASP A 75 -8.45 -17.49 -4.25
CA ASP A 75 -9.68 -16.71 -4.41
C ASP A 75 -10.84 -17.19 -3.52
N LEU A 76 -10.87 -18.49 -3.18
CA LEU A 76 -11.89 -19.04 -2.25
C LEU A 76 -11.81 -18.42 -0.85
N ARG A 77 -10.67 -17.86 -0.48
CA ARG A 77 -10.49 -17.16 0.81
C ARG A 77 -11.41 -15.94 0.95
N ALA A 78 -11.78 -15.29 -0.16
CA ALA A 78 -12.76 -14.20 -0.15
C ALA A 78 -14.14 -14.63 0.31
N LYS A 79 -14.50 -15.92 0.07
CA LYS A 79 -15.80 -16.51 0.40
C LYS A 79 -15.81 -17.28 1.72
N ARG A 80 -14.74 -17.19 2.54
CA ARG A 80 -14.70 -17.89 3.83
C ARG A 80 -15.87 -17.47 4.71
N PRO A 81 -16.50 -18.42 5.44
CA PRO A 81 -17.61 -18.08 6.31
C PRO A 81 -17.16 -17.15 7.44
N MET A 82 -17.97 -16.14 7.72
CA MET A 82 -17.74 -15.17 8.79
C MET A 82 -18.81 -15.35 9.85
N SER A 83 -18.40 -15.64 11.08
CA SER A 83 -19.32 -15.79 12.23
C SER A 83 -19.75 -14.46 12.82
N VAL A 84 -19.01 -13.38 12.52
CA VAL A 84 -19.31 -12.03 13.00
C VAL A 84 -20.06 -11.29 11.89
N PRO A 85 -21.27 -10.76 12.13
CA PRO A 85 -22.03 -10.00 11.13
C PRO A 85 -21.26 -8.77 10.67
N GLU A 86 -21.27 -8.54 9.36
CA GLU A 86 -20.78 -7.28 8.77
C GLU A 86 -21.81 -6.17 8.98
N LYS A 87 -21.30 -4.96 9.22
CA LYS A 87 -22.13 -3.75 9.29
C LYS A 87 -22.22 -3.11 7.90
N SER A 88 -23.32 -2.42 7.61
CA SER A 88 -23.55 -1.83 6.28
C SER A 88 -22.68 -0.60 6.00
N GLY A 89 -22.35 -0.34 4.72
CA GLY A 89 -21.62 0.87 4.30
C GLY A 89 -22.31 2.19 4.66
N ALA A 90 -23.62 2.21 4.90
CA ALA A 90 -24.36 3.37 5.39
C ALA A 90 -23.83 3.86 6.75
N GLU A 91 -23.28 2.98 7.57
CA GLU A 91 -22.70 3.28 8.88
C GLU A 91 -21.38 4.06 8.78
N VAL A 92 -20.61 3.86 7.71
CA VAL A 92 -19.37 4.62 7.47
C VAL A 92 -19.69 6.11 7.21
N ALA A 93 -20.63 6.39 6.32
CA ALA A 93 -21.03 7.76 6.03
C ALA A 93 -21.64 8.45 7.25
N GLU A 94 -22.42 7.73 8.06
CA GLU A 94 -22.96 8.26 9.32
C GLU A 94 -21.85 8.53 10.34
N THR A 95 -20.86 7.64 10.48
CA THR A 95 -19.72 7.85 11.37
C THR A 95 -18.92 9.08 10.96
N ILE A 96 -18.69 9.29 9.65
CA ILE A 96 -18.00 10.49 9.16
C ILE A 96 -18.79 11.75 9.55
N ARG A 97 -20.10 11.80 9.31
CA ARG A 97 -20.94 12.95 9.68
C ARG A 97 -21.02 13.20 11.18
N SER A 98 -21.18 12.15 11.98
CA SER A 98 -21.33 12.27 13.43
C SER A 98 -20.05 12.67 14.16
N THR A 99 -18.90 12.57 13.51
CA THR A 99 -17.60 12.98 14.03
C THR A 99 -17.19 14.39 13.58
N GLU A 100 -18.01 15.11 12.84
CA GLU A 100 -17.80 16.54 12.60
C GLU A 100 -17.67 17.28 13.94
N ASN A 101 -16.76 18.27 14.00
CA ASN A 101 -16.31 18.99 15.20
C ASN A 101 -15.31 18.24 16.09
N ASP A 102 -14.63 17.22 15.58
CA ASP A 102 -13.46 16.64 16.24
C ASP A 102 -12.29 17.68 16.37
N PRO A 103 -11.22 17.37 17.14
CA PRO A 103 -10.12 18.32 17.32
C PRO A 103 -9.43 18.77 16.03
N PHE A 104 -9.51 17.98 14.94
CA PHE A 104 -8.90 18.32 13.65
C PHE A 104 -9.73 19.32 12.86
N CYS A 105 -11.03 19.44 13.14
CA CYS A 105 -11.87 20.50 12.57
C CYS A 105 -11.46 21.91 13.08
N SER A 106 -10.77 21.98 14.22
CA SER A 106 -10.29 23.23 14.82
C SER A 106 -8.81 23.13 15.16
N VAL A 107 -7.96 22.87 14.16
CA VAL A 107 -6.52 22.56 14.33
C VAL A 107 -5.80 23.55 15.24
N ALA A 108 -6.10 24.84 15.14
CA ALA A 108 -5.39 25.89 15.90
C ALA A 108 -5.55 25.75 17.43
N THR A 109 -6.73 25.32 17.89
CA THR A 109 -7.08 25.19 19.30
C THR A 109 -7.24 23.75 19.76
N GLY A 110 -7.56 22.84 18.84
CA GLY A 110 -7.82 21.42 19.11
C GLY A 110 -6.58 20.51 19.07
N THR A 111 -5.44 21.03 18.58
CA THR A 111 -4.22 20.22 18.44
C THR A 111 -2.97 20.98 18.89
N PRO A 112 -1.90 20.31 19.37
CA PRO A 112 -0.63 20.95 19.63
C PRO A 112 0.12 21.27 18.33
N ALA A 113 1.06 22.22 18.39
CA ALA A 113 2.02 22.49 17.33
C ALA A 113 3.38 21.88 17.70
N ASP A 114 4.24 21.68 16.67
CA ASP A 114 5.65 21.39 16.92
C ASP A 114 6.39 22.65 17.41
N ASP A 115 7.59 22.50 17.91
CA ASP A 115 8.42 23.62 18.44
C ASP A 115 8.85 24.63 17.36
N PHE A 116 8.82 24.23 16.09
CA PHE A 116 9.00 25.10 14.93
C PHE A 116 7.66 25.65 14.38
N GLY A 117 6.56 25.42 15.08
CA GLY A 117 5.21 25.86 14.67
C GLY A 117 4.52 24.92 13.70
N ARG A 118 3.61 25.46 12.89
CA ARG A 118 2.80 24.73 11.91
C ARG A 118 3.21 25.10 10.51
N ILE A 119 3.28 24.08 9.64
CA ILE A 119 3.45 24.29 8.20
C ILE A 119 2.05 24.28 7.56
N ARG A 120 1.78 25.26 6.68
CA ARG A 120 0.51 25.39 5.97
C ARG A 120 0.71 25.12 4.49
N GLY A 121 -0.08 24.22 3.93
CA GLY A 121 -0.34 24.04 2.49
C GLY A 121 -1.61 24.77 2.07
N ALA A 122 -1.98 24.62 0.81
CA ALA A 122 -3.26 25.14 0.32
C ALA A 122 -4.44 24.30 0.86
N LEU A 123 -4.26 23.01 1.02
CA LEU A 123 -5.32 22.05 1.35
C LEU A 123 -5.16 21.37 2.72
N GLY A 124 -4.17 21.77 3.51
CA GLY A 124 -3.94 21.21 4.84
C GLY A 124 -2.99 22.02 5.71
N VAL A 125 -2.95 21.65 6.98
CA VAL A 125 -2.07 22.27 7.98
C VAL A 125 -1.49 21.22 8.90
N THR A 126 -0.23 21.37 9.33
CA THR A 126 0.40 20.40 10.22
C THR A 126 0.10 20.67 11.69
N ALA A 127 0.07 19.60 12.46
CA ALA A 127 0.02 19.57 13.91
C ALA A 127 1.06 18.57 14.44
N SER A 128 1.38 18.67 15.72
CA SER A 128 2.23 17.67 16.39
C SER A 128 1.35 16.52 16.91
N ASN A 129 1.74 15.28 16.70
CA ASN A 129 1.03 14.16 17.29
C ASN A 129 1.30 14.11 18.80
N VAL A 130 0.25 13.91 19.59
CA VAL A 130 0.36 13.83 21.07
C VAL A 130 1.06 12.54 21.49
N ALA A 131 0.68 11.41 20.91
CA ALA A 131 1.27 10.10 21.16
C ALA A 131 2.31 9.78 20.06
N LYS A 132 3.53 10.20 20.28
CA LYS A 132 4.59 10.12 19.27
C LYS A 132 5.13 8.70 19.08
N TYR A 133 5.41 8.34 17.81
CA TYR A 133 6.18 7.13 17.48
C TYR A 133 7.68 7.40 17.55
N ASP A 134 8.11 8.64 17.31
CA ASP A 134 9.50 9.04 17.26
C ASP A 134 9.66 10.50 17.73
N GLY A 135 10.87 11.02 17.83
CA GLY A 135 11.17 12.36 18.32
C GLY A 135 10.33 13.46 17.68
N TYR A 136 10.27 13.47 16.35
CA TYR A 136 9.28 14.25 15.60
C TYR A 136 8.25 13.32 14.96
N HIS A 137 7.00 13.54 15.33
CA HIS A 137 5.83 12.86 14.78
C HIS A 137 4.73 13.90 14.56
N GLY A 138 4.56 14.29 13.31
CA GLY A 138 3.57 15.27 12.86
C GLY A 138 2.31 14.61 12.28
N VAL A 139 1.27 15.40 12.22
CA VAL A 139 0.02 15.09 11.54
C VAL A 139 -0.25 16.20 10.53
N LEU A 140 -0.49 15.86 9.28
CA LEU A 140 -1.01 16.78 8.27
C LEU A 140 -2.53 16.63 8.23
N VAL A 141 -3.24 17.58 8.78
CA VAL A 141 -4.70 17.62 8.82
C VAL A 141 -5.21 18.26 7.54
N PHE A 142 -6.14 17.60 6.84
CA PHE A 142 -6.75 18.11 5.63
C PHE A 142 -7.77 19.21 5.97
N ASN A 143 -7.99 20.14 5.05
CA ASN A 143 -9.05 21.15 5.23
C ASN A 143 -10.46 20.55 5.13
N THR A 144 -10.59 19.34 4.59
CA THR A 144 -11.83 18.60 4.44
C THR A 144 -11.94 17.53 5.52
N HIS A 145 -13.07 17.53 6.26
CA HIS A 145 -13.33 16.53 7.30
C HIS A 145 -13.44 15.12 6.73
N ASP A 146 -14.17 14.96 5.61
CA ASP A 146 -14.39 13.66 4.99
C ASP A 146 -13.08 13.05 4.43
N PRO A 147 -12.57 11.95 5.01
CA PRO A 147 -11.35 11.28 4.53
C PRO A 147 -11.55 10.59 3.17
N LEU A 148 -12.79 10.42 2.73
CA LEU A 148 -13.15 9.80 1.46
C LEU A 148 -13.39 10.82 0.35
N ALA A 149 -13.26 12.12 0.63
CA ALA A 149 -13.36 13.15 -0.39
C ALA A 149 -12.41 12.86 -1.57
N PRO A 150 -12.85 13.08 -2.82
CA PRO A 150 -11.98 12.89 -3.98
C PRO A 150 -10.72 13.73 -3.90
N MET A 151 -9.57 13.12 -4.20
CA MET A 151 -8.27 13.81 -4.27
C MET A 151 -7.68 13.59 -5.65
N ASP A 152 -7.53 14.67 -6.39
CA ASP A 152 -6.79 14.67 -7.63
C ASP A 152 -5.26 14.73 -7.39
N ALA A 153 -4.49 14.65 -8.45
CA ALA A 153 -3.03 14.70 -8.37
C ALA A 153 -2.51 16.01 -7.78
N ALA A 154 -3.22 17.14 -8.01
CA ALA A 154 -2.81 18.44 -7.50
C ALA A 154 -3.01 18.52 -5.97
N ALA A 155 -4.13 18.01 -5.47
CA ALA A 155 -4.40 17.94 -4.04
C ALA A 155 -3.39 17.04 -3.31
N ILE A 156 -3.08 15.87 -3.88
CA ILE A 156 -2.06 14.97 -3.31
C ILE A 156 -0.68 15.63 -3.34
N ALA A 157 -0.32 16.32 -4.42
CA ALA A 157 0.95 17.04 -4.51
C ALA A 157 1.08 18.13 -3.44
N ASP A 158 0.02 18.90 -3.16
CA ASP A 158 0.01 19.90 -2.08
C ASP A 158 0.23 19.24 -0.71
N HIS A 159 -0.46 18.13 -0.44
CA HIS A 159 -0.28 17.39 0.81
C HIS A 159 1.14 16.84 0.96
N LEU A 160 1.70 16.21 -0.07
CA LEU A 160 3.06 15.68 -0.05
C LEU A 160 4.11 16.78 0.12
N ALA A 161 3.95 17.91 -0.60
CA ALA A 161 4.85 19.05 -0.47
C ALA A 161 4.77 19.69 0.93
N THR A 162 3.58 19.80 1.51
CA THR A 162 3.37 20.32 2.87
C THR A 162 4.00 19.41 3.91
N ALA A 163 3.80 18.09 3.78
CA ALA A 163 4.40 17.09 4.65
C ALA A 163 5.94 17.08 4.55
N ARG A 164 6.48 17.25 3.34
CA ARG A 164 7.93 17.35 3.12
C ARG A 164 8.53 18.59 3.78
N LYS A 165 7.92 19.77 3.63
CA LYS A 165 8.34 20.99 4.30
C LYS A 165 8.35 20.83 5.83
N TRP A 166 7.36 20.12 6.38
CA TRP A 166 7.36 19.78 7.80
C TRP A 166 8.56 18.92 8.17
N ALA A 167 8.85 17.86 7.39
CA ALA A 167 9.97 16.98 7.66
C ALA A 167 11.32 17.70 7.54
N GLU A 168 11.49 18.60 6.56
CA GLU A 168 12.67 19.45 6.41
C GLU A 168 12.86 20.37 7.64
N ALA A 169 11.77 20.96 8.17
CA ALA A 169 11.81 21.74 9.40
C ALA A 169 12.18 20.88 10.62
N ALA A 170 11.66 19.66 10.72
CA ALA A 170 12.00 18.71 11.78
C ALA A 170 13.48 18.30 11.73
N VAL A 171 14.03 18.02 10.54
CA VAL A 171 15.45 17.67 10.36
C VAL A 171 16.36 18.85 10.70
N LEU A 172 15.96 20.10 10.41
CA LEU A 172 16.70 21.29 10.85
C LEU A 172 16.78 21.39 12.38
N ARG A 173 15.78 20.93 13.12
CA ARG A 173 15.76 20.85 14.60
C ARG A 173 16.54 19.66 15.14
N ALA A 174 16.48 18.53 14.43
CA ALA A 174 17.14 17.27 14.80
C ALA A 174 17.93 16.70 13.62
N PRO A 175 19.12 17.25 13.28
CA PRO A 175 19.91 16.80 12.12
C PRO A 175 20.32 15.32 12.18
N ALA A 176 20.36 14.72 13.37
CA ALA A 176 20.63 13.30 13.57
C ALA A 176 19.43 12.40 13.21
N ALA A 177 18.28 12.97 12.82
CA ALA A 177 17.05 12.24 12.45
C ALA A 177 16.62 12.54 11.00
N PRO A 178 17.46 12.20 9.98
CA PRO A 178 17.20 12.55 8.58
C PRO A 178 16.19 11.65 7.87
N TYR A 179 15.78 10.54 8.47
CA TYR A 179 14.96 9.52 7.82
C TYR A 179 13.49 9.85 7.93
N TYR A 180 12.95 10.39 6.86
CA TYR A 180 11.55 10.78 6.74
C TYR A 180 10.68 9.60 6.30
N PHE A 181 9.53 9.44 6.96
CA PHE A 181 8.50 8.48 6.61
C PHE A 181 7.13 9.14 6.67
N LEU A 182 6.29 8.89 5.65
CA LEU A 182 4.90 9.36 5.61
C LEU A 182 3.96 8.16 5.51
N MET A 183 2.83 8.24 6.21
CA MET A 183 1.77 7.25 6.17
C MET A 183 0.38 7.91 6.19
N TRP A 184 -0.57 7.24 5.57
CA TRP A 184 -1.99 7.60 5.63
C TRP A 184 -2.79 6.36 5.99
N ASN A 185 -3.43 6.39 7.16
CA ASN A 185 -4.33 5.36 7.64
C ASN A 185 -5.76 5.89 7.46
N CYS A 186 -6.41 5.57 6.34
CA CYS A 186 -7.74 6.05 6.01
C CYS A 186 -8.80 5.21 6.73
N LEU A 187 -9.51 5.83 7.67
CA LEU A 187 -10.52 5.23 8.54
C LEU A 187 -9.95 4.27 9.61
N TRP A 188 -10.81 3.89 10.56
CA TRP A 188 -10.45 3.06 11.72
C TRP A 188 -10.01 1.64 11.35
N ARG A 189 -10.53 1.08 10.26
CA ARG A 189 -10.11 -0.24 9.78
C ARG A 189 -8.65 -0.25 9.33
N ALA A 190 -8.16 0.86 8.85
CA ALA A 190 -6.76 1.06 8.49
C ALA A 190 -5.88 1.52 9.69
N GLY A 191 -6.43 1.62 10.89
CA GLY A 191 -5.70 2.07 12.09
C GLY A 191 -5.81 3.57 12.36
N GLY A 192 -6.64 4.31 11.62
CA GLY A 192 -6.94 5.71 11.91
C GLY A 192 -7.81 5.83 13.16
N SER A 193 -7.33 6.52 14.19
CA SER A 193 -8.09 6.76 15.43
C SER A 193 -9.02 7.98 15.34
N ILE A 194 -8.73 8.91 14.46
CA ILE A 194 -9.53 10.09 14.14
C ILE A 194 -10.07 9.91 12.72
N VAL A 195 -11.36 10.21 12.53
CA VAL A 195 -12.02 10.03 11.23
C VAL A 195 -11.66 11.13 10.25
N HIS A 196 -11.51 12.37 10.73
CA HIS A 196 -11.10 13.51 9.91
C HIS A 196 -9.89 13.17 9.03
N GLY A 197 -9.93 13.53 7.75
CA GLY A 197 -8.85 13.24 6.79
C GLY A 197 -7.50 13.78 7.22
N HIS A 198 -6.51 12.91 7.35
CA HIS A 198 -5.17 13.29 7.77
C HIS A 198 -4.11 12.27 7.33
N MET A 199 -2.88 12.74 7.12
CA MET A 199 -1.68 11.91 7.00
C MET A 199 -0.79 12.10 8.24
N GLN A 200 0.12 11.16 8.47
CA GLN A 200 1.09 11.25 9.54
C GLN A 200 2.51 11.23 8.98
N MET A 201 3.41 11.94 9.63
CA MET A 201 4.81 12.04 9.24
C MET A 201 5.70 11.82 10.45
N THR A 202 6.82 11.13 10.25
CA THR A 202 7.86 10.97 11.26
C THR A 202 9.23 11.27 10.68
N THR A 203 10.16 11.73 11.53
CA THR A 203 11.58 11.68 11.24
C THR A 203 12.27 10.86 12.33
N THR A 204 13.18 9.94 11.91
CA THR A 204 13.90 9.05 12.83
C THR A 204 15.39 9.16 12.64
N GLY A 205 16.15 8.81 13.68
CA GLY A 205 17.62 8.84 13.71
C GLY A 205 18.26 7.46 13.67
N GLY A 206 19.59 7.44 13.51
CA GLY A 206 20.40 6.23 13.53
C GLY A 206 20.31 5.38 12.25
N MET A 207 19.14 4.91 11.90
CA MET A 207 18.88 4.11 10.69
C MET A 207 17.42 4.29 10.27
N HIS A 208 17.12 4.19 8.97
CA HIS A 208 15.74 4.22 8.52
C HIS A 208 14.93 3.04 9.09
N TYR A 209 13.60 3.19 9.13
CA TYR A 209 12.72 2.09 9.59
C TYR A 209 13.06 0.76 8.90
N PRO A 210 13.02 -0.36 9.64
CA PRO A 210 13.57 -1.65 9.18
C PRO A 210 13.05 -2.13 7.83
N LYS A 211 11.79 -1.86 7.49
CA LYS A 211 11.23 -2.27 6.18
C LYS A 211 11.85 -1.50 5.02
N VAL A 212 12.10 -0.19 5.19
CA VAL A 212 12.73 0.64 4.16
C VAL A 212 14.21 0.27 4.02
N GLU A 213 14.93 0.16 5.13
CA GLU A 213 16.35 -0.19 5.14
C GLU A 213 16.59 -1.60 4.58
N ARG A 214 15.72 -2.56 4.90
CA ARG A 214 15.79 -3.91 4.32
C ARG A 214 15.65 -3.86 2.79
N LEU A 215 14.67 -3.11 2.28
CA LEU A 215 14.45 -2.95 0.85
C LEU A 215 15.68 -2.31 0.16
N ARG A 216 16.25 -1.25 0.75
CA ARG A 216 17.48 -0.62 0.23
C ARG A 216 18.64 -1.61 0.15
N ARG A 217 18.93 -2.30 1.25
CA ARG A 217 20.02 -3.29 1.29
C ARG A 217 19.82 -4.42 0.29
N ALA A 218 18.59 -4.91 0.16
CA ALA A 218 18.24 -5.94 -0.80
C ALA A 218 18.45 -5.47 -2.25
N ALA A 219 18.03 -4.24 -2.58
CA ALA A 219 18.26 -3.65 -3.89
C ALA A 219 19.75 -3.46 -4.21
N LEU A 220 20.55 -3.02 -3.24
CA LEU A 220 22.00 -2.89 -3.40
C LEU A 220 22.69 -4.26 -3.60
N ALA A 221 22.30 -5.28 -2.84
CA ALA A 221 22.82 -6.64 -3.01
C ALA A 221 22.48 -7.18 -4.41
N TYR A 222 21.23 -6.98 -4.87
CA TYR A 222 20.81 -7.34 -6.22
C TYR A 222 21.67 -6.64 -7.30
N ALA A 223 21.89 -5.32 -7.15
CA ALA A 223 22.71 -4.57 -8.09
C ALA A 223 24.16 -5.04 -8.11
N ALA A 224 24.73 -5.39 -6.96
CA ALA A 224 26.09 -5.93 -6.86
C ALA A 224 26.22 -7.31 -7.55
N GLU A 225 25.23 -8.19 -7.38
CA GLU A 225 25.24 -9.54 -7.95
C GLU A 225 24.95 -9.55 -9.46
N HIS A 226 23.91 -8.81 -9.87
CA HIS A 226 23.37 -8.91 -11.24
C HIS A 226 23.80 -7.77 -12.16
N ARG A 227 24.44 -6.71 -11.65
CA ARG A 227 24.80 -5.48 -12.40
C ARG A 227 23.58 -4.79 -13.02
N ARG A 228 22.43 -4.90 -12.36
CA ARG A 228 21.14 -4.33 -12.77
C ARG A 228 20.48 -3.64 -11.58
N ASP A 229 19.60 -2.71 -11.87
CA ASP A 229 18.77 -2.08 -10.86
C ASP A 229 17.55 -2.98 -10.53
N TYR A 230 17.33 -3.24 -9.23
CA TYR A 230 16.22 -4.07 -8.77
C TYR A 230 14.85 -3.46 -9.13
N PHE A 231 14.68 -2.15 -8.97
CA PHE A 231 13.41 -1.49 -9.22
C PHE A 231 13.08 -1.40 -10.71
N ASP A 232 14.08 -1.26 -11.55
CA ASP A 232 13.91 -1.33 -13.01
C ASP A 232 13.54 -2.74 -13.47
N ASP A 233 14.20 -3.77 -12.98
CA ASP A 233 13.85 -5.16 -13.29
C ASP A 233 12.48 -5.54 -12.72
N LEU A 234 12.14 -5.08 -11.51
CA LEU A 234 10.82 -5.27 -10.89
C LEU A 234 9.72 -4.65 -11.77
N TRP A 235 9.91 -3.42 -12.22
CA TRP A 235 9.00 -2.74 -13.14
C TRP A 235 8.88 -3.49 -14.47
N LEU A 236 10.01 -3.85 -15.08
CA LEU A 236 10.07 -4.55 -16.36
C LEU A 236 9.20 -5.81 -16.35
N VAL A 237 9.25 -6.59 -15.27
CA VAL A 237 8.44 -7.80 -15.14
C VAL A 237 6.96 -7.47 -15.05
N HIS A 238 6.57 -6.53 -14.17
CA HIS A 238 5.16 -6.18 -13.97
C HIS A 238 4.54 -5.58 -15.23
N GLU A 239 5.27 -4.71 -15.93
CA GLU A 239 4.83 -4.16 -17.22
C GLU A 239 4.66 -5.25 -18.26
N ALA A 240 5.65 -6.13 -18.42
CA ALA A 240 5.64 -7.19 -19.44
C ALA A 240 4.50 -8.20 -19.27
N ILE A 241 4.06 -8.45 -18.03
CA ILE A 241 2.91 -9.34 -17.76
C ILE A 241 1.56 -8.60 -17.69
N GLY A 242 1.57 -7.28 -17.90
CA GLY A 242 0.34 -6.45 -17.95
C GLY A 242 -0.22 -6.09 -16.58
N LEU A 243 0.63 -5.96 -15.56
CA LEU A 243 0.22 -5.57 -14.21
C LEU A 243 0.42 -4.09 -13.90
N GLY A 244 0.98 -3.30 -14.81
CA GLY A 244 1.31 -1.90 -14.55
C GLY A 244 1.13 -0.98 -15.74
N MET A 245 1.18 0.32 -15.45
CA MET A 245 1.19 1.41 -16.41
C MET A 245 1.98 2.61 -15.90
N THR A 246 2.40 3.47 -16.80
CA THR A 246 3.08 4.73 -16.47
C THR A 246 2.11 5.91 -16.55
N VAL A 247 2.15 6.81 -15.57
CA VAL A 247 1.41 8.07 -15.54
C VAL A 247 2.32 9.20 -15.08
N ALA A 248 2.40 10.28 -15.85
CA ALA A 248 3.22 11.46 -15.54
C ALA A 248 4.68 11.12 -15.12
N GLY A 249 5.26 10.04 -15.67
CA GLY A 249 6.60 9.56 -15.32
C GLY A 249 6.67 8.62 -14.11
N ALA A 250 5.61 8.46 -13.34
CA ALA A 250 5.54 7.43 -12.30
C ALA A 250 5.08 6.09 -12.87
N ARG A 251 5.67 5.01 -12.39
CA ARG A 251 5.32 3.61 -12.72
C ARG A 251 4.35 3.09 -11.65
N VAL A 252 3.15 2.67 -12.03
CA VAL A 252 2.11 2.18 -11.11
C VAL A 252 1.76 0.74 -11.46
N PHE A 253 1.79 -0.16 -10.50
CA PHE A 253 1.51 -1.58 -10.75
C PHE A 253 0.89 -2.31 -9.56
N ALA A 254 0.09 -3.34 -9.87
CA ALA A 254 -0.37 -4.32 -8.89
C ALA A 254 0.75 -5.33 -8.64
N THR A 255 1.28 -5.36 -7.40
CA THR A 255 2.45 -6.19 -7.09
C THR A 255 2.12 -7.68 -7.03
N LEU A 256 3.07 -8.52 -7.45
CA LEU A 256 3.00 -9.97 -7.34
C LEU A 256 3.21 -10.50 -5.91
N THR A 257 3.75 -9.68 -5.01
CA THR A 257 3.99 -10.04 -3.61
C THR A 257 3.33 -9.04 -2.66
N PRO A 258 1.99 -8.88 -2.75
CA PRO A 258 1.29 -7.91 -1.93
C PRO A 258 1.34 -8.27 -0.43
N VAL A 259 1.52 -7.27 0.43
CA VAL A 259 1.49 -7.45 1.88
C VAL A 259 0.05 -7.52 2.41
N LYS A 260 -0.91 -6.95 1.67
CA LYS A 260 -2.36 -7.01 1.92
C LYS A 260 -3.12 -7.00 0.60
N GLU A 261 -4.44 -7.14 0.70
CA GLU A 261 -5.33 -7.18 -0.47
C GLU A 261 -5.14 -5.97 -1.38
N ARG A 262 -5.21 -6.19 -2.68
CA ARG A 262 -5.23 -5.16 -3.74
C ARG A 262 -4.06 -4.16 -3.67
N GLU A 263 -2.89 -4.61 -3.29
CA GLU A 263 -1.75 -3.70 -3.18
C GLU A 263 -1.32 -3.14 -4.53
N LEU A 264 -1.25 -1.81 -4.59
CA LEU A 264 -0.67 -1.03 -5.68
C LEU A 264 0.63 -0.37 -5.21
N VAL A 265 1.63 -0.43 -6.07
CA VAL A 265 2.94 0.21 -5.87
C VAL A 265 3.09 1.34 -6.87
N VAL A 266 3.57 2.49 -6.40
CA VAL A 266 3.94 3.65 -7.23
C VAL A 266 5.43 3.86 -7.09
N LEU A 267 6.17 3.77 -8.21
CA LEU A 267 7.60 4.06 -8.26
C LEU A 267 7.83 5.37 -9.03
N GLY A 268 8.44 6.33 -8.36
CA GLY A 268 9.06 7.50 -8.99
C GLY A 268 10.55 7.28 -9.20
N ALA A 269 11.19 8.12 -10.00
CA ALA A 269 12.64 8.12 -10.09
C ALA A 269 13.29 8.47 -8.73
N PRO A 270 14.55 8.10 -8.48
CA PRO A 270 15.31 8.62 -7.34
C PRO A 270 15.23 10.16 -7.30
N GLY A 271 14.90 10.71 -6.14
CA GLY A 271 14.74 12.16 -5.98
C GLY A 271 13.55 12.80 -6.73
N ALA A 272 12.60 12.00 -7.25
CA ALA A 272 11.42 12.51 -7.94
C ALA A 272 10.69 13.59 -7.12
N ASP A 273 10.16 14.58 -7.83
CA ASP A 273 9.30 15.61 -7.24
C ASP A 273 7.93 15.04 -6.81
N GLU A 274 7.19 15.83 -6.09
CA GLU A 274 5.88 15.43 -5.59
C GLU A 274 4.84 15.27 -6.72
N GLY A 275 5.02 15.92 -7.87
CA GLY A 275 4.05 15.91 -8.96
C GLY A 275 3.86 14.53 -9.60
N ALA A 276 4.97 13.88 -9.98
CA ALA A 276 4.93 12.55 -10.59
C ALA A 276 4.38 11.50 -9.62
N ILE A 277 4.86 11.50 -8.37
CA ILE A 277 4.38 10.58 -7.32
C ILE A 277 2.90 10.82 -7.01
N ALA A 278 2.47 12.08 -6.91
CA ALA A 278 1.08 12.44 -6.68
C ALA A 278 0.15 11.95 -7.79
N ALA A 279 0.57 12.07 -9.05
CA ALA A 279 -0.21 11.53 -10.17
C ALA A 279 -0.36 10.00 -10.08
N GLY A 280 0.71 9.29 -9.74
CA GLY A 280 0.67 7.85 -9.51
C GLY A 280 -0.22 7.45 -8.34
N ILE A 281 -0.14 8.15 -7.20
CA ILE A 281 -0.99 7.91 -6.03
C ILE A 281 -2.44 8.21 -6.36
N SER A 282 -2.74 9.32 -7.07
CA SER A 282 -4.10 9.66 -7.50
C SER A 282 -4.72 8.55 -8.37
N LEU A 283 -3.95 8.05 -9.35
CA LEU A 283 -4.37 6.92 -10.18
C LEU A 283 -4.64 5.66 -9.33
N ALA A 284 -3.73 5.32 -8.42
CA ALA A 284 -3.85 4.14 -7.58
C ALA A 284 -5.07 4.23 -6.63
N LEU A 285 -5.30 5.39 -5.99
CA LEU A 285 -6.48 5.63 -5.16
C LEU A 285 -7.78 5.53 -5.98
N GLY A 286 -7.80 6.12 -7.17
CA GLY A 286 -8.94 6.02 -8.09
C GLY A 286 -9.23 4.57 -8.48
N ALA A 287 -8.20 3.79 -8.79
CA ALA A 287 -8.31 2.37 -9.11
C ALA A 287 -8.86 1.56 -7.93
N LEU A 288 -8.35 1.76 -6.71
CA LEU A 288 -8.86 1.09 -5.50
C LEU A 288 -10.32 1.44 -5.23
N ARG A 289 -10.69 2.71 -5.35
CA ARG A 289 -12.08 3.17 -5.18
C ARG A 289 -13.02 2.56 -6.22
N SER A 290 -12.58 2.42 -7.48
CA SER A 290 -13.40 1.84 -8.57
C SER A 290 -13.77 0.38 -8.32
N VAL A 291 -13.01 -0.32 -7.49
CA VAL A 291 -13.28 -1.71 -7.04
C VAL A 291 -13.84 -1.79 -5.62
N GLY A 292 -14.35 -0.66 -5.09
CA GLY A 292 -15.08 -0.60 -3.82
C GLY A 292 -14.22 -0.51 -2.56
N VAL A 293 -12.93 -0.19 -2.68
CA VAL A 293 -12.08 0.01 -1.51
C VAL A 293 -12.43 1.34 -0.83
N VAL A 294 -12.73 1.26 0.47
CA VAL A 294 -13.09 2.40 1.32
C VAL A 294 -11.95 2.68 2.32
N ALA A 295 -11.55 1.68 3.10
CA ALA A 295 -10.43 1.81 4.03
C ALA A 295 -9.12 1.37 3.37
N HIS A 296 -8.09 2.21 3.44
CA HIS A 296 -6.78 1.92 2.85
C HIS A 296 -5.65 2.46 3.71
N ASP A 297 -4.49 1.82 3.60
CA ASP A 297 -3.23 2.38 4.05
C ASP A 297 -2.40 2.85 2.85
N LEU A 298 -1.67 3.94 3.05
CA LEU A 298 -0.61 4.39 2.17
C LEU A 298 0.65 4.60 3.00
N ALA A 299 1.79 4.14 2.47
CA ALA A 299 3.11 4.46 3.00
C ALA A 299 4.00 5.03 1.89
N LEU A 300 4.77 6.06 2.19
CA LEU A 300 5.73 6.66 1.28
C LEU A 300 7.15 6.44 1.81
N TYR A 301 7.99 5.80 1.01
CA TYR A 301 9.42 5.57 1.25
C TYR A 301 10.25 6.50 0.37
N ARG A 302 11.32 7.02 0.92
CA ARG A 302 12.30 7.79 0.15
C ARG A 302 13.66 7.80 0.84
N SER A 303 14.68 8.27 0.12
CA SER A 303 16.00 8.54 0.69
C SER A 303 15.93 9.58 1.82
N PRO A 304 16.90 9.57 2.75
CA PRO A 304 16.95 10.54 3.84
C PRO A 304 17.04 11.98 3.32
N LEU A 305 16.54 12.92 4.13
CA LEU A 305 16.52 14.36 3.79
C LEU A 305 17.89 15.05 3.99
N ALA A 306 18.81 14.37 4.66
CA ALA A 306 20.21 14.78 4.77
C ALA A 306 21.11 13.57 4.57
N ALA A 307 22.35 13.79 4.10
CA ALA A 307 23.31 12.72 3.88
C ALA A 307 23.61 11.96 5.18
N ASP A 308 23.60 10.63 5.11
CA ASP A 308 23.86 9.70 6.21
C ASP A 308 25.11 8.84 5.98
N GLY A 309 25.81 9.05 4.84
CA GLY A 309 26.96 8.25 4.43
C GLY A 309 26.62 6.90 3.80
N ALA A 310 25.34 6.53 3.70
CA ALA A 310 24.91 5.33 3.02
C ALA A 310 24.54 5.59 1.54
N ASP A 311 24.54 4.53 0.74
CA ASP A 311 24.16 4.62 -0.67
C ASP A 311 22.64 4.58 -0.83
N TRP A 312 22.06 5.71 -1.25
CA TRP A 312 20.66 5.92 -1.57
C TRP A 312 20.45 6.39 -3.02
N GLU A 313 21.53 6.46 -3.81
CA GLU A 313 21.51 7.09 -5.15
C GLU A 313 20.42 6.51 -6.05
N ARG A 314 20.26 5.19 -6.02
CA ARG A 314 19.24 4.48 -6.84
C ARG A 314 17.95 4.19 -6.11
N PHE A 315 17.80 4.59 -4.85
CA PHE A 315 16.58 4.32 -4.11
C PHE A 315 15.45 5.24 -4.60
N PRO A 316 14.35 4.69 -5.13
CA PRO A 316 13.26 5.50 -5.68
C PRO A 316 12.45 6.19 -4.58
N VAL A 317 11.63 7.16 -4.99
CA VAL A 317 10.47 7.53 -4.18
C VAL A 317 9.40 6.46 -4.45
N LEU A 318 8.99 5.75 -3.40
CA LEU A 318 8.11 4.60 -3.52
C LEU A 318 6.89 4.77 -2.62
N ALA A 319 5.67 4.71 -3.19
CA ALA A 319 4.45 4.61 -2.40
C ALA A 319 3.85 3.21 -2.53
N ARG A 320 3.32 2.70 -1.41
CA ARG A 320 2.57 1.43 -1.33
C ARG A 320 1.17 1.74 -0.81
N LEU A 321 0.16 1.24 -1.50
CA LEU A 321 -1.25 1.42 -1.15
C LEU A 321 -1.91 0.05 -1.04
N VAL A 322 -2.63 -0.20 0.04
CA VAL A 322 -3.31 -1.47 0.29
C VAL A 322 -4.75 -1.28 0.71
N ASP A 323 -5.61 -2.21 0.32
CA ASP A 323 -6.97 -2.34 0.84
C ASP A 323 -6.94 -2.96 2.24
N ARG A 324 -7.64 -2.32 3.19
CA ARG A 324 -7.77 -2.79 4.57
C ARG A 324 -9.13 -3.47 4.85
N GLY A 325 -9.91 -3.67 3.78
CA GLY A 325 -11.22 -4.32 3.85
C GLY A 325 -12.35 -3.40 4.34
N ASP A 326 -13.51 -4.00 4.55
CA ASP A 326 -14.72 -3.30 4.97
C ASP A 326 -14.55 -2.71 6.38
N PRO A 327 -14.76 -1.39 6.58
CA PRO A 327 -14.75 -0.76 7.91
C PRO A 327 -15.77 -1.34 8.89
N GLY A 328 -16.85 -1.94 8.40
CA GLY A 328 -17.86 -2.63 9.20
C GLY A 328 -17.41 -4.00 9.72
N ASN A 329 -16.39 -4.60 9.12
CA ASN A 329 -15.89 -5.93 9.51
C ASN A 329 -15.10 -5.85 10.82
N ARG A 330 -15.55 -6.60 11.83
CA ARG A 330 -14.90 -6.66 13.16
C ARG A 330 -13.79 -7.72 13.25
N THR A 331 -13.64 -8.57 12.25
CA THR A 331 -12.59 -9.60 12.24
C THR A 331 -11.24 -8.95 11.95
N CYS A 332 -10.20 -9.33 12.70
CA CYS A 332 -8.85 -8.91 12.40
C CYS A 332 -8.42 -9.48 11.04
N ASP A 333 -7.83 -8.64 10.21
CA ASP A 333 -7.33 -9.02 8.89
C ASP A 333 -5.85 -9.44 8.88
N ILE A 334 -5.21 -9.41 10.04
CA ILE A 334 -3.82 -9.83 10.25
C ILE A 334 -3.82 -10.97 11.27
N GLY A 335 -3.56 -12.17 10.79
CA GLY A 335 -3.43 -13.38 11.61
C GLY A 335 -1.98 -13.85 11.71
N SER A 336 -1.79 -15.06 12.23
CA SER A 336 -0.44 -15.65 12.40
C SER A 336 0.28 -15.88 11.07
N MET A 337 -0.45 -16.14 9.99
CA MET A 337 0.16 -16.27 8.65
C MET A 337 0.81 -14.96 8.20
N GLU A 338 0.07 -13.86 8.28
CA GLU A 338 0.56 -12.53 7.89
C GLU A 338 1.68 -12.04 8.81
N LEU A 339 1.63 -12.36 10.11
CA LEU A 339 2.64 -11.95 11.07
C LEU A 339 3.95 -12.75 10.94
N TYR A 340 3.87 -14.06 10.69
CA TYR A 340 5.02 -14.95 10.87
C TYR A 340 5.41 -15.77 9.63
N ALA A 341 4.59 -15.82 8.58
CA ALA A 341 4.86 -16.63 7.41
C ALA A 341 4.79 -15.84 6.09
N ALA A 342 3.61 -15.64 5.54
CA ALA A 342 3.39 -14.94 4.28
C ALA A 342 1.97 -14.38 4.23
N SER A 343 1.76 -13.36 3.41
CA SER A 343 0.44 -12.79 3.17
C SER A 343 -0.48 -13.78 2.47
N VAL A 344 -1.72 -13.88 2.93
CA VAL A 344 -2.76 -14.71 2.30
C VAL A 344 -3.73 -13.79 1.59
N ILE A 345 -3.75 -13.87 0.27
CA ILE A 345 -4.39 -12.91 -0.63
C ILE A 345 -5.53 -13.60 -1.41
N ALA A 346 -6.70 -13.00 -1.37
CA ALA A 346 -7.85 -13.44 -2.14
C ALA A 346 -7.97 -12.69 -3.48
N SER A 347 -7.51 -11.45 -3.56
CA SER A 347 -7.59 -10.62 -4.78
C SER A 347 -6.51 -11.02 -5.79
N ASP A 348 -6.93 -11.24 -7.04
CA ASP A 348 -6.01 -11.51 -8.15
C ASP A 348 -5.36 -10.19 -8.62
N PRO A 349 -4.02 -10.06 -8.65
CA PRO A 349 -3.35 -8.84 -9.07
C PRO A 349 -3.67 -8.43 -10.52
N PHE A 350 -4.01 -9.38 -11.40
CA PHE A 350 -4.48 -9.05 -12.76
C PHE A 350 -5.86 -8.38 -12.76
N VAL A 351 -6.72 -8.68 -11.78
CA VAL A 351 -8.00 -7.96 -11.59
C VAL A 351 -7.72 -6.55 -11.08
N VAL A 352 -6.83 -6.40 -10.12
CA VAL A 352 -6.43 -5.11 -9.56
C VAL A 352 -5.79 -4.21 -10.64
N ALA A 353 -4.89 -4.76 -11.45
CA ALA A 353 -4.25 -4.00 -12.53
C ALA A 353 -5.25 -3.49 -13.58
N ARG A 354 -6.32 -4.24 -13.86
CA ARG A 354 -7.38 -3.76 -14.77
C ARG A 354 -8.08 -2.49 -14.27
N SER A 355 -8.18 -2.28 -12.97
CA SER A 355 -8.80 -1.06 -12.40
C SER A 355 -7.96 0.20 -12.66
N LEU A 356 -6.66 0.07 -12.90
CA LEU A 356 -5.80 1.20 -13.32
C LEU A 356 -6.22 1.81 -14.67
N HIS A 357 -6.87 1.02 -15.53
CA HIS A 357 -7.31 1.46 -16.85
C HIS A 357 -8.78 1.95 -16.87
N GLN A 358 -9.47 1.92 -15.73
CA GLN A 358 -10.83 2.44 -15.62
C GLN A 358 -10.80 3.96 -15.45
N PRO A 359 -11.67 4.71 -16.13
CA PRO A 359 -11.77 6.13 -15.88
C PRO A 359 -12.15 6.34 -14.40
N VAL A 360 -11.41 7.19 -13.71
CA VAL A 360 -11.78 7.64 -12.35
C VAL A 360 -13.17 8.26 -12.49
N GLY A 361 -14.18 7.62 -11.91
CA GLY A 361 -15.56 8.12 -11.96
C GLY A 361 -15.61 9.58 -11.46
N ARG A 362 -16.26 10.43 -12.25
CA ARG A 362 -16.50 11.84 -11.92
C ARG A 362 -17.45 11.95 -10.75
#